data_2f8902e3f65c56844edb2fedec4fe048
#
_entry.id   2f8902e3f65c56844edb2fedec4fe048
#
_cell.length_a   1.000
_cell.length_b   1.000
_cell.length_c   1.000
_cell.angle_alpha   90.00
_cell.angle_beta   90.00
_cell.angle_gamma   90.00
#
_symmetry.space_group_name_H-M   'P 1'
#
loop_
_entity.id
_entity.type
_entity.pdbx_description
1 polymer ?
#
loop_
_entity_poly.entity_id
_entity_poly.type
_entity_poly.pdbx_seq_one_letter_code
_entity_poly.pdbx_strand_id
1 'polypeptide(L)'
;MKLSSRDLLVVMDADLSHPPEKIPDMLKAVLNGADVAVGSRFADGGTTADDWGLLRWLNSRVATLLAFPLTTATDPMSGFFAVRRSTITAGRDFNPVGYKILLEVIVKCRCKVVTDIPIHFDNRRFGESKLSFKEQMRYLKHLRRLYMYKYGTWSHLVQFLVVGVSGLIINILALTVLLRMGVSEKVSVAAAIVVSMIWNFGLNRRFSFSYARDQSIVRQFFGFVAACSIGAVVNYFTTMGLWNVTRYKQLAALVGVAAGTFFNFAASRFVIFRTKHVKPQP
;
A
#
# COMPACT_ATOMS: atom_id res chain seq x y z
N MET A 1 -7.16 24.23 -9.42
CA MET A 1 -8.50 24.25 -8.80
C MET A 1 -8.88 25.62 -8.21
N LYS A 2 -7.94 26.42 -7.72
CA LYS A 2 -8.22 27.79 -7.28
C LYS A 2 -8.72 28.72 -8.39
N LEU A 3 -8.48 28.38 -9.66
CA LEU A 3 -8.82 29.20 -10.82
C LEU A 3 -10.23 28.94 -11.39
N SER A 4 -10.94 27.89 -10.96
CA SER A 4 -12.31 27.63 -11.42
C SER A 4 -13.33 28.10 -10.41
N SER A 5 -14.37 28.81 -10.86
CA SER A 5 -15.53 29.22 -10.06
C SER A 5 -16.73 28.28 -10.17
N ARG A 6 -16.65 27.26 -11.03
CA ARG A 6 -17.76 26.34 -11.32
C ARG A 6 -17.89 25.23 -10.28
N ASP A 7 -19.11 24.75 -10.06
CA ASP A 7 -19.42 23.72 -9.06
C ASP A 7 -19.06 22.31 -9.52
N LEU A 8 -19.10 22.05 -10.81
CA LEU A 8 -18.71 20.78 -11.43
C LEU A 8 -17.36 20.94 -12.12
N LEU A 9 -16.47 20.02 -11.85
CA LEU A 9 -15.12 20.00 -12.40
C LEU A 9 -14.92 18.71 -13.19
N VAL A 10 -14.40 18.84 -14.41
CA VAL A 10 -13.97 17.71 -15.24
C VAL A 10 -12.46 17.80 -15.38
N VAL A 11 -11.79 16.67 -15.17
CA VAL A 11 -10.35 16.49 -15.41
C VAL A 11 -10.20 15.55 -16.59
N MET A 12 -9.37 15.90 -17.55
CA MET A 12 -9.13 15.13 -18.77
C MET A 12 -7.70 15.39 -19.25
N ASP A 13 -7.03 14.34 -19.78
CA ASP A 13 -5.73 14.53 -20.43
C ASP A 13 -5.91 15.27 -21.77
N ALA A 14 -4.96 16.12 -22.14
CA ALA A 14 -5.00 16.96 -23.33
C ALA A 14 -4.38 16.29 -24.57
N ASP A 15 -4.17 14.97 -24.54
CA ASP A 15 -3.52 14.18 -25.59
C ASP A 15 -4.51 13.56 -26.59
N LEU A 16 -5.80 13.95 -26.50
CA LEU A 16 -6.91 13.47 -27.33
C LEU A 16 -7.20 11.96 -27.20
N SER A 17 -6.72 11.32 -26.15
CA SER A 17 -7.01 9.89 -25.90
C SER A 17 -8.36 9.64 -25.22
N HIS A 18 -8.97 10.66 -24.66
CA HIS A 18 -10.26 10.57 -23.97
C HIS A 18 -11.39 11.16 -24.85
N PRO A 19 -12.56 10.50 -24.91
CA PRO A 19 -13.71 10.97 -25.69
C PRO A 19 -14.46 12.13 -24.98
N PRO A 20 -14.39 13.38 -25.48
CA PRO A 20 -15.06 14.52 -24.84
C PRO A 20 -16.59 14.42 -24.88
N GLU A 21 -17.16 13.64 -25.81
CA GLU A 21 -18.59 13.36 -25.91
C GLU A 21 -19.17 12.61 -24.70
N LYS A 22 -18.32 12.03 -23.86
CA LYS A 22 -18.73 11.38 -22.59
C LYS A 22 -18.83 12.37 -21.40
N ILE A 23 -18.42 13.62 -21.58
CA ILE A 23 -18.54 14.64 -20.52
C ILE A 23 -19.98 14.81 -20.05
N PRO A 24 -21.01 14.93 -20.92
CA PRO A 24 -22.39 15.06 -20.45
C PRO A 24 -22.85 13.89 -19.57
N ASP A 25 -22.49 12.64 -19.90
CA ASP A 25 -22.83 11.45 -19.12
C ASP A 25 -22.18 11.52 -17.72
N MET A 26 -20.91 11.93 -17.66
CA MET A 26 -20.18 12.08 -16.41
C MET A 26 -20.78 13.18 -15.51
N LEU A 27 -21.12 14.31 -16.08
CA LEU A 27 -21.78 15.41 -15.36
C LEU A 27 -23.16 14.98 -14.83
N LYS A 28 -23.94 14.27 -15.67
CA LYS A 28 -25.23 13.71 -15.26
C LYS A 28 -25.09 12.74 -14.09
N ALA A 29 -24.09 11.86 -14.10
CA ALA A 29 -23.82 10.94 -13.00
C ALA A 29 -23.53 11.69 -11.69
N VAL A 30 -22.71 12.76 -11.72
CA VAL A 30 -22.41 13.59 -10.56
C VAL A 30 -23.65 14.38 -10.09
N LEU A 31 -24.50 14.86 -11.00
CA LEU A 31 -25.75 15.53 -10.66
C LEU A 31 -26.73 14.56 -9.98
N ASN A 32 -26.76 13.31 -10.42
CA ASN A 32 -27.59 12.25 -9.86
C ASN A 32 -27.05 11.66 -8.54
N GLY A 33 -26.00 12.23 -7.95
CA GLY A 33 -25.54 11.89 -6.59
C GLY A 33 -24.24 11.11 -6.52
N ALA A 34 -23.54 10.87 -7.65
CA ALA A 34 -22.21 10.32 -7.57
C ALA A 34 -21.23 11.36 -6.97
N ASP A 35 -20.36 10.91 -6.05
CA ASP A 35 -19.26 11.73 -5.51
C ASP A 35 -18.24 12.02 -6.61
N VAL A 36 -18.02 11.00 -7.46
CA VAL A 36 -17.09 11.05 -8.58
C VAL A 36 -17.61 10.18 -9.72
N ALA A 37 -17.58 10.68 -10.96
CA ALA A 37 -17.80 9.90 -12.18
C ALA A 37 -16.47 9.68 -12.90
N VAL A 38 -16.16 8.43 -13.25
CA VAL A 38 -14.88 8.01 -13.82
C VAL A 38 -15.07 7.50 -15.23
N GLY A 39 -14.35 8.06 -16.20
CA GLY A 39 -14.26 7.50 -17.54
C GLY A 39 -13.40 6.24 -17.50
N SER A 40 -14.03 5.07 -17.58
CA SER A 40 -13.38 3.77 -17.35
C SER A 40 -13.22 2.98 -18.65
N ARG A 41 -12.00 2.48 -18.87
CA ARG A 41 -11.65 1.53 -19.92
C ARG A 41 -12.09 0.11 -19.57
N PHE A 42 -12.39 -0.14 -18.32
CA PHE A 42 -12.61 -1.46 -17.75
C PHE A 42 -14.03 -1.69 -17.24
N ALA A 43 -14.89 -0.68 -17.33
CA ALA A 43 -16.33 -0.83 -17.14
C ALA A 43 -16.96 -1.61 -18.31
N ASP A 44 -18.13 -2.19 -18.10
CA ASP A 44 -18.86 -2.91 -19.16
C ASP A 44 -19.12 -1.97 -20.35
N GLY A 45 -18.65 -2.36 -21.54
CA GLY A 45 -18.65 -1.53 -22.74
C GLY A 45 -17.46 -0.58 -22.89
N GLY A 46 -16.54 -0.54 -21.93
CA GLY A 46 -15.27 0.19 -22.05
C GLY A 46 -14.25 -0.60 -22.89
N THR A 47 -13.45 0.11 -23.69
CA THR A 47 -12.46 -0.50 -24.59
C THR A 47 -11.18 0.34 -24.67
N THR A 48 -10.13 -0.26 -25.21
CA THR A 48 -8.86 0.42 -25.54
C THR A 48 -8.56 0.21 -27.02
N ALA A 49 -7.72 1.05 -27.61
CA ALA A 49 -7.24 0.85 -28.97
C ALA A 49 -6.56 -0.52 -29.14
N ASP A 50 -6.67 -1.12 -30.33
CA ASP A 50 -6.26 -2.52 -30.62
C ASP A 50 -4.77 -2.77 -30.44
N ASP A 51 -3.92 -1.76 -30.59
CA ASP A 51 -2.45 -1.85 -30.49
C ASP A 51 -1.90 -1.53 -29.08
N TRP A 52 -2.73 -1.66 -28.02
CA TRP A 52 -2.38 -1.24 -26.66
C TRP A 52 -1.30 -2.10 -25.97
N GLY A 53 -0.78 -3.09 -26.59
CA GLY A 53 0.33 -3.93 -26.16
C GLY A 53 0.09 -4.66 -24.82
N LEU A 54 0.38 -5.96 -24.79
CA LEU A 54 0.14 -6.85 -23.64
C LEU A 54 0.79 -6.35 -22.33
N LEU A 55 2.04 -5.87 -22.39
CA LEU A 55 2.76 -5.40 -21.21
C LEU A 55 2.11 -4.15 -20.58
N ARG A 56 1.60 -3.25 -21.41
CA ARG A 56 0.89 -2.05 -20.95
C ARG A 56 -0.45 -2.42 -20.31
N TRP A 57 -1.17 -3.36 -20.93
CA TRP A 57 -2.42 -3.89 -20.41
C TRP A 57 -2.19 -4.57 -19.04
N LEU A 58 -1.21 -5.49 -18.95
CA LEU A 58 -0.88 -6.19 -17.71
C LEU A 58 -0.48 -5.22 -16.58
N ASN A 59 0.39 -4.26 -16.90
CA ASN A 59 0.79 -3.24 -15.92
C ASN A 59 -0.40 -2.41 -15.41
N SER A 60 -1.34 -2.07 -16.29
CA SER A 60 -2.55 -1.33 -15.91
C SER A 60 -3.46 -2.19 -15.02
N ARG A 61 -3.64 -3.48 -15.34
CA ARG A 61 -4.42 -4.42 -14.51
C ARG A 61 -3.81 -4.66 -13.15
N VAL A 62 -2.50 -4.85 -13.07
CA VAL A 62 -1.78 -4.97 -11.79
C VAL A 62 -1.92 -3.70 -10.96
N ALA A 63 -1.78 -2.52 -11.58
CA ALA A 63 -1.96 -1.26 -10.88
C ALA A 63 -3.40 -1.10 -10.34
N THR A 64 -4.41 -1.47 -11.12
CA THR A 64 -5.82 -1.48 -10.71
C THR A 64 -6.05 -2.46 -9.55
N LEU A 65 -5.55 -3.69 -9.65
CA LEU A 65 -5.67 -4.70 -8.60
C LEU A 65 -5.06 -4.22 -7.26
N LEU A 66 -3.89 -3.59 -7.33
CA LEU A 66 -3.25 -3.01 -6.14
C LEU A 66 -4.02 -1.82 -5.56
N ALA A 67 -4.83 -1.11 -6.35
CA ALA A 67 -5.68 -0.02 -5.88
C ALA A 67 -7.06 -0.50 -5.39
N PHE A 68 -7.51 -1.69 -5.77
CA PHE A 68 -8.85 -2.22 -5.50
C PHE A 68 -9.32 -2.09 -4.03
N PRO A 69 -8.50 -2.37 -2.99
CA PRO A 69 -8.94 -2.17 -1.60
C PRO A 69 -9.19 -0.71 -1.22
N LEU A 70 -8.72 0.25 -2.03
CA LEU A 70 -8.87 1.68 -1.78
C LEU A 70 -10.12 2.26 -2.43
N THR A 71 -10.65 1.66 -3.48
CA THR A 71 -11.73 2.21 -4.31
C THR A 71 -12.57 1.13 -4.97
N THR A 72 -13.82 1.46 -5.27
CA THR A 72 -14.72 0.63 -6.10
C THR A 72 -14.64 0.96 -7.59
N ALA A 73 -13.89 2.00 -7.99
CA ALA A 73 -13.69 2.34 -9.39
C ALA A 73 -13.02 1.20 -10.15
N THR A 74 -13.53 0.86 -11.33
CA THR A 74 -12.94 -0.17 -12.19
C THR A 74 -11.65 0.30 -12.85
N ASP A 75 -11.48 1.62 -13.02
CA ASP A 75 -10.27 2.25 -13.57
C ASP A 75 -9.75 3.39 -12.67
N PRO A 76 -9.17 3.09 -11.51
CA PRO A 76 -8.69 4.10 -10.56
C PRO A 76 -7.47 4.89 -11.07
N MET A 77 -6.92 4.48 -12.21
CA MET A 77 -5.79 5.15 -12.88
C MET A 77 -6.20 6.07 -14.01
N SER A 78 -7.51 6.21 -14.26
CA SER A 78 -8.01 7.08 -15.32
C SER A 78 -7.63 8.55 -15.05
N GLY A 79 -7.20 9.24 -16.11
CA GLY A 79 -7.03 10.70 -16.12
C GLY A 79 -8.32 11.46 -16.43
N PHE A 80 -9.42 10.74 -16.66
CA PHE A 80 -10.70 11.31 -17.07
C PHE A 80 -11.77 11.08 -16.01
N PHE A 81 -12.17 12.12 -15.31
CA PHE A 81 -13.20 12.05 -14.27
C PHE A 81 -13.90 13.38 -14.05
N ALA A 82 -15.12 13.31 -13.54
CA ALA A 82 -15.88 14.47 -13.11
C ALA A 82 -16.18 14.40 -11.60
N VAL A 83 -16.20 15.55 -10.93
CA VAL A 83 -16.37 15.64 -9.49
C VAL A 83 -16.97 16.99 -9.10
N ARG A 84 -17.71 17.04 -7.98
CA ARG A 84 -18.13 18.32 -7.41
C ARG A 84 -16.96 19.04 -6.77
N ARG A 85 -16.94 20.37 -6.91
CA ARG A 85 -15.96 21.21 -6.23
C ARG A 85 -16.00 21.03 -4.71
N SER A 86 -17.19 20.95 -4.13
CA SER A 86 -17.39 20.70 -2.70
C SER A 86 -16.74 19.40 -2.23
N THR A 87 -16.81 18.32 -3.03
CA THR A 87 -16.14 17.06 -2.74
C THR A 87 -14.62 17.24 -2.64
N ILE A 88 -14.01 17.96 -3.59
CA ILE A 88 -12.56 18.21 -3.56
C ILE A 88 -12.16 19.11 -2.38
N THR A 89 -12.94 20.14 -2.10
CA THR A 89 -12.63 21.05 -0.98
C THR A 89 -12.79 20.41 0.39
N ALA A 90 -13.56 19.34 0.51
CA ALA A 90 -13.65 18.51 1.71
C ALA A 90 -12.39 17.65 1.95
N GLY A 91 -11.61 17.36 0.91
CA GLY A 91 -10.34 16.66 1.03
C GLY A 91 -9.22 17.55 1.57
N ARG A 92 -8.29 16.94 2.32
CA ARG A 92 -7.14 17.64 2.92
C ARG A 92 -5.83 17.01 2.47
N ASP A 93 -4.76 17.80 2.51
CA ASP A 93 -3.37 17.37 2.33
C ASP A 93 -3.11 16.62 1.00
N PHE A 94 -3.69 17.11 -0.09
CA PHE A 94 -3.42 16.58 -1.42
C PHE A 94 -1.93 16.73 -1.74
N ASN A 95 -1.34 15.60 -2.13
CA ASN A 95 0.04 15.54 -2.62
C ASN A 95 0.08 14.56 -3.81
N PRO A 96 -0.50 14.94 -4.96
CA PRO A 96 -0.58 14.06 -6.11
C PRO A 96 0.81 13.73 -6.63
N VAL A 97 1.03 12.45 -6.91
CA VAL A 97 2.28 11.96 -7.52
C VAL A 97 2.01 11.67 -8.98
N GLY A 98 2.55 12.52 -9.85
CA GLY A 98 2.34 12.42 -11.30
C GLY A 98 0.87 12.69 -11.68
N TYR A 99 0.37 11.96 -12.67
CA TYR A 99 -0.98 12.09 -13.24
C TYR A 99 -2.08 11.25 -12.55
N LYS A 100 -1.79 10.60 -11.41
CA LYS A 100 -2.71 9.67 -10.73
C LYS A 100 -3.50 10.34 -9.61
N ILE A 101 -4.07 11.51 -9.91
CA ILE A 101 -4.80 12.31 -8.93
C ILE A 101 -6.15 11.70 -8.54
N LEU A 102 -6.80 10.97 -9.45
CA LEU A 102 -8.13 10.38 -9.24
C LEU A 102 -8.17 9.50 -7.97
N LEU A 103 -7.24 8.55 -7.85
CA LEU A 103 -7.18 7.65 -6.69
C LEU A 103 -7.00 8.44 -5.38
N GLU A 104 -6.21 9.50 -5.39
CA GLU A 104 -6.03 10.36 -4.22
C GLU A 104 -7.31 11.13 -3.87
N VAL A 105 -8.04 11.63 -4.86
CA VAL A 105 -9.34 12.28 -4.68
C VAL A 105 -10.33 11.30 -4.05
N ILE A 106 -10.49 10.11 -4.63
CA ILE A 106 -11.42 9.09 -4.10
C ILE A 106 -11.12 8.79 -2.63
N VAL A 107 -9.85 8.55 -2.29
CA VAL A 107 -9.46 8.16 -0.93
C VAL A 107 -9.54 9.31 0.06
N LYS A 108 -9.00 10.48 -0.27
CA LYS A 108 -8.90 11.62 0.66
C LYS A 108 -10.20 12.40 0.81
N CYS A 109 -11.03 12.43 -0.23
CA CYS A 109 -12.37 12.98 -0.15
C CYS A 109 -13.40 11.96 0.39
N ARG A 110 -12.96 10.72 0.67
CA ARG A 110 -13.82 9.63 1.18
C ARG A 110 -15.04 9.38 0.29
N CYS A 111 -14.84 9.43 -1.04
CA CYS A 111 -15.91 9.19 -2.01
C CYS A 111 -16.49 7.78 -1.80
N LYS A 112 -17.80 7.71 -1.58
CA LYS A 112 -18.54 6.46 -1.37
C LYS A 112 -19.23 5.98 -2.64
N VAL A 113 -19.77 6.91 -3.41
CA VAL A 113 -20.50 6.63 -4.64
C VAL A 113 -19.61 7.01 -5.82
N VAL A 114 -18.95 5.99 -6.38
CA VAL A 114 -18.14 6.12 -7.60
C VAL A 114 -18.90 5.49 -8.74
N THR A 115 -19.14 6.26 -9.81
CA THR A 115 -19.86 5.79 -11.00
C THR A 115 -18.88 5.69 -12.17
N ASP A 116 -18.72 4.50 -12.71
CA ASP A 116 -17.91 4.28 -13.91
C ASP A 116 -18.73 4.53 -15.17
N ILE A 117 -18.20 5.33 -16.07
CA ILE A 117 -18.75 5.62 -17.40
C ILE A 117 -17.86 4.92 -18.44
N PRO A 118 -18.38 3.99 -19.21
CA PRO A 118 -17.58 3.28 -20.21
C PRO A 118 -17.07 4.24 -21.28
N ILE A 119 -15.77 4.17 -21.55
CA ILE A 119 -15.14 4.95 -22.61
C ILE A 119 -14.32 4.05 -23.53
N HIS A 120 -14.20 4.47 -24.79
CA HIS A 120 -13.15 4.01 -25.67
C HIS A 120 -11.91 4.88 -25.44
N PHE A 121 -10.79 4.27 -25.06
CA PHE A 121 -9.52 4.98 -24.84
C PHE A 121 -8.65 4.85 -26.08
N ASP A 122 -8.52 5.94 -26.81
CA ASP A 122 -7.78 5.98 -28.06
C ASP A 122 -6.25 6.11 -27.84
N ASN A 123 -5.50 5.91 -28.90
CA ASN A 123 -4.08 6.16 -28.90
C ASN A 123 -3.79 7.66 -28.76
N ARG A 124 -2.75 7.97 -28.00
CA ARG A 124 -2.29 9.35 -27.88
C ARG A 124 -1.81 9.86 -29.22
N ARG A 125 -2.32 11.01 -29.65
CA ARG A 125 -1.82 11.69 -30.84
C ARG A 125 -0.55 12.48 -30.57
N PHE A 126 -0.29 12.80 -29.27
CA PHE A 126 0.87 13.57 -28.85
C PHE A 126 1.48 12.98 -27.58
N GLY A 127 2.83 12.95 -27.49
CA GLY A 127 3.56 12.51 -26.30
C GLY A 127 3.96 11.03 -26.27
N GLU A 128 4.93 10.71 -25.44
CA GLU A 128 5.45 9.34 -25.27
C GLU A 128 4.84 8.63 -24.07
N SER A 129 4.85 7.29 -24.10
CA SER A 129 4.41 6.47 -22.97
C SER A 129 5.34 6.63 -21.78
N LYS A 130 4.80 7.10 -20.66
CA LYS A 130 5.54 7.31 -19.39
C LYS A 130 5.72 6.02 -18.58
N LEU A 131 5.73 4.83 -19.22
CA LEU A 131 6.00 3.56 -18.55
C LEU A 131 7.50 3.43 -18.26
N SER A 132 7.93 3.97 -17.12
CA SER A 132 9.29 3.80 -16.62
C SER A 132 9.28 3.12 -15.24
N PHE A 133 10.33 2.40 -14.90
CA PHE A 133 10.52 1.84 -13.56
C PHE A 133 10.39 2.91 -12.45
N LYS A 134 10.85 4.13 -12.73
CA LYS A 134 10.73 5.28 -11.84
C LYS A 134 9.27 5.64 -11.55
N GLU A 135 8.40 5.61 -12.56
CA GLU A 135 6.96 5.88 -12.39
C GLU A 135 6.25 4.75 -11.63
N GLN A 136 6.65 3.49 -11.84
CA GLN A 136 6.14 2.38 -11.06
C GLN A 136 6.50 2.51 -9.57
N MET A 137 7.75 2.86 -9.28
CA MET A 137 8.19 3.11 -7.90
C MET A 137 7.49 4.32 -7.26
N ARG A 138 7.22 5.37 -8.03
CA ARG A 138 6.42 6.51 -7.58
C ARG A 138 4.99 6.09 -7.25
N TYR A 139 4.39 5.25 -8.11
CA TYR A 139 3.06 4.71 -7.88
C TYR A 139 2.99 3.86 -6.60
N LEU A 140 3.92 2.94 -6.38
CA LEU A 140 3.96 2.13 -5.16
C LEU A 140 4.11 2.99 -3.90
N LYS A 141 4.93 4.05 -3.94
CA LYS A 141 5.04 5.02 -2.83
C LYS A 141 3.73 5.77 -2.59
N HIS A 142 3.06 6.18 -3.66
CA HIS A 142 1.76 6.85 -3.60
C HIS A 142 0.69 5.93 -3.00
N LEU A 143 0.59 4.71 -3.52
CA LEU A 143 -0.33 3.69 -3.06
C LEU A 143 -0.13 3.39 -1.56
N ARG A 144 1.13 3.15 -1.14
CA ARG A 144 1.46 2.95 0.29
C ARG A 144 0.97 4.12 1.16
N ARG A 145 1.15 5.38 0.71
CA ARG A 145 0.70 6.56 1.44
C ARG A 145 -0.83 6.58 1.58
N LEU A 146 -1.56 6.22 0.52
CA LEU A 146 -3.02 6.15 0.55
C LEU A 146 -3.52 5.02 1.44
N TYR A 147 -2.88 3.86 1.44
CA TYR A 147 -3.16 2.77 2.37
C TYR A 147 -2.95 3.20 3.83
N MET A 148 -1.86 3.90 4.12
CA MET A 148 -1.60 4.42 5.46
C MET A 148 -2.63 5.47 5.89
N TYR A 149 -3.09 6.32 4.94
CA TYR A 149 -4.16 7.30 5.19
C TYR A 149 -5.50 6.62 5.49
N LYS A 150 -5.90 5.63 4.68
CA LYS A 150 -7.20 4.97 4.80
C LYS A 150 -7.27 3.99 5.97
N TYR A 151 -6.24 3.18 6.18
CA TYR A 151 -6.26 2.05 7.12
C TYR A 151 -5.36 2.23 8.36
N GLY A 152 -4.55 3.28 8.43
CA GLY A 152 -3.76 3.61 9.61
C GLY A 152 -2.92 2.43 10.14
N THR A 153 -3.21 2.01 11.38
CA THR A 153 -2.45 0.94 12.07
C THR A 153 -2.48 -0.40 11.33
N TRP A 154 -3.58 -0.74 10.65
CA TRP A 154 -3.66 -1.98 9.86
C TRP A 154 -2.66 -2.01 8.71
N SER A 155 -2.42 -0.88 8.06
CA SER A 155 -1.37 -0.78 7.03
C SER A 155 0.03 -1.04 7.59
N HIS A 156 0.30 -0.58 8.82
CA HIS A 156 1.57 -0.88 9.49
C HIS A 156 1.70 -2.36 9.82
N LEU A 157 0.61 -3.01 10.25
CA LEU A 157 0.60 -4.46 10.51
C LEU A 157 0.90 -5.26 9.24
N VAL A 158 0.22 -4.96 8.14
CA VAL A 158 0.47 -5.64 6.85
C VAL A 158 1.93 -5.46 6.40
N GLN A 159 2.47 -4.24 6.48
CA GLN A 159 3.88 -3.98 6.15
C GLN A 159 4.83 -4.75 7.07
N PHE A 160 4.54 -4.81 8.38
CA PHE A 160 5.32 -5.56 9.35
C PHE A 160 5.34 -7.06 9.03
N LEU A 161 4.19 -7.65 8.67
CA LEU A 161 4.07 -9.05 8.27
C LEU A 161 4.86 -9.35 6.98
N VAL A 162 4.75 -8.48 5.97
CA VAL A 162 5.53 -8.62 4.71
C VAL A 162 7.03 -8.58 4.99
N VAL A 163 7.48 -7.67 5.86
CA VAL A 163 8.88 -7.62 6.30
C VAL A 163 9.26 -8.90 7.03
N GLY A 164 8.41 -9.41 7.93
CA GLY A 164 8.64 -10.67 8.64
C GLY A 164 8.83 -11.87 7.71
N VAL A 165 7.96 -12.00 6.68
CA VAL A 165 8.11 -13.03 5.63
C VAL A 165 9.42 -12.87 4.86
N SER A 166 9.80 -11.65 4.49
CA SER A 166 11.10 -11.42 3.83
C SER A 166 12.28 -11.81 4.72
N GLY A 167 12.19 -11.56 6.03
CA GLY A 167 13.18 -11.97 7.01
C GLY A 167 13.31 -13.50 7.14
N LEU A 168 12.20 -14.23 7.05
CA LEU A 168 12.23 -15.69 6.99
C LEU A 168 13.00 -16.20 5.77
N ILE A 169 12.76 -15.60 4.61
CA ILE A 169 13.50 -15.96 3.39
C ILE A 169 15.00 -15.69 3.57
N ILE A 170 15.37 -14.52 4.11
CA ILE A 170 16.78 -14.18 4.39
C ILE A 170 17.40 -15.14 5.39
N ASN A 171 16.67 -15.54 6.43
CA ASN A 171 17.13 -16.52 7.42
C ASN A 171 17.48 -17.87 6.74
N ILE A 172 16.57 -18.40 5.92
CA ILE A 172 16.77 -19.67 5.22
C ILE A 172 17.95 -19.57 4.24
N LEU A 173 18.06 -18.48 3.50
CA LEU A 173 19.18 -18.25 2.57
C LEU A 173 20.52 -18.18 3.31
N ALA A 174 20.59 -17.38 4.38
CA ALA A 174 21.82 -17.24 5.17
C ALA A 174 22.23 -18.57 5.79
N LEU A 175 21.29 -19.31 6.37
CA LEU A 175 21.54 -20.66 6.94
C LEU A 175 22.09 -21.60 5.86
N THR A 176 21.44 -21.66 4.70
CA THR A 176 21.84 -22.54 3.60
C THR A 176 23.26 -22.21 3.09
N VAL A 177 23.57 -20.92 2.94
CA VAL A 177 24.90 -20.49 2.48
C VAL A 177 25.97 -20.85 3.50
N LEU A 178 25.76 -20.56 4.81
CA LEU A 178 26.73 -20.85 5.87
C LEU A 178 27.02 -22.35 6.01
N LEU A 179 25.99 -23.20 5.95
CA LEU A 179 26.15 -24.66 5.97
C LEU A 179 26.94 -25.16 4.75
N ARG A 180 26.68 -24.61 3.55
CA ARG A 180 27.46 -24.97 2.34
C ARG A 180 28.91 -24.51 2.41
N MET A 181 29.20 -23.45 3.16
CA MET A 181 30.58 -22.98 3.41
C MET A 181 31.32 -23.84 4.47
N GLY A 182 30.69 -24.86 5.03
CA GLY A 182 31.29 -25.74 6.06
C GLY A 182 31.28 -25.15 7.46
N VAL A 183 30.51 -24.07 7.71
CA VAL A 183 30.35 -23.51 9.06
C VAL A 183 29.52 -24.48 9.91
N SER A 184 29.88 -24.67 11.16
CA SER A 184 29.15 -25.57 12.06
C SER A 184 27.69 -25.20 12.20
N GLU A 185 26.81 -26.19 12.35
CA GLU A 185 25.36 -26.00 12.39
C GLU A 185 24.92 -24.96 13.44
N LYS A 186 25.45 -25.03 14.65
CA LYS A 186 25.11 -24.13 15.76
C LYS A 186 25.45 -22.67 15.41
N VAL A 187 26.63 -22.44 14.84
CA VAL A 187 27.08 -21.11 14.43
C VAL A 187 26.24 -20.61 13.24
N SER A 188 25.95 -21.48 12.26
CA SER A 188 25.14 -21.15 11.09
C SER A 188 23.72 -20.72 11.48
N VAL A 189 23.07 -21.44 12.41
CA VAL A 189 21.74 -21.08 12.92
C VAL A 189 21.78 -19.75 13.66
N ALA A 190 22.73 -19.55 14.57
CA ALA A 190 22.85 -18.29 15.33
C ALA A 190 23.09 -17.09 14.39
N ALA A 191 24.02 -17.24 13.44
CA ALA A 191 24.32 -16.19 12.48
C ALA A 191 23.14 -15.87 11.56
N ALA A 192 22.41 -16.88 11.07
CA ALA A 192 21.22 -16.69 10.23
C ALA A 192 20.11 -15.92 10.97
N ILE A 193 19.90 -16.21 12.27
CA ILE A 193 18.96 -15.45 13.13
C ILE A 193 19.39 -14.00 13.25
N VAL A 194 20.66 -13.73 13.52
CA VAL A 194 21.18 -12.35 13.64
C VAL A 194 21.02 -11.57 12.33
N VAL A 195 21.39 -12.19 11.19
CA VAL A 195 21.26 -11.57 9.86
C VAL A 195 19.80 -11.23 9.57
N SER A 196 18.87 -12.17 9.79
CA SER A 196 17.44 -11.92 9.55
C SER A 196 16.85 -10.89 10.52
N MET A 197 17.33 -10.82 11.75
CA MET A 197 16.91 -9.80 12.73
C MET A 197 17.36 -8.40 12.30
N ILE A 198 18.61 -8.25 11.85
CA ILE A 198 19.12 -6.97 11.33
C ILE A 198 18.33 -6.54 10.09
N TRP A 199 18.05 -7.49 9.18
CA TRP A 199 17.22 -7.26 8.00
C TRP A 199 15.82 -6.76 8.37
N ASN A 200 15.13 -7.49 9.25
CA ASN A 200 13.78 -7.14 9.72
C ASN A 200 13.76 -5.78 10.42
N PHE A 201 14.73 -5.49 11.28
CA PHE A 201 14.84 -4.18 11.91
C PHE A 201 15.02 -3.06 10.89
N GLY A 202 15.97 -3.22 9.96
CA GLY A 202 16.27 -2.23 8.93
C GLY A 202 15.06 -1.92 8.04
N LEU A 203 14.37 -2.96 7.56
CA LEU A 203 13.18 -2.79 6.74
C LEU A 203 11.98 -2.23 7.53
N ASN A 204 11.74 -2.69 8.74
CA ASN A 204 10.67 -2.16 9.58
C ASN A 204 10.90 -0.67 9.88
N ARG A 205 12.12 -0.26 10.22
CA ARG A 205 12.47 1.15 10.41
C ARG A 205 12.34 1.96 9.13
N ARG A 206 12.67 1.37 7.97
CA ARG A 206 12.62 2.05 6.67
C ARG A 206 11.21 2.14 6.08
N PHE A 207 10.40 1.11 6.25
CA PHE A 207 9.08 0.99 5.63
C PHE A 207 7.95 1.03 6.65
N SER A 208 7.83 0.04 7.53
CA SER A 208 6.67 -0.09 8.42
C SER A 208 6.51 1.09 9.38
N PHE A 209 7.63 1.60 9.91
CA PHE A 209 7.66 2.66 10.93
C PHE A 209 8.53 3.85 10.50
N SER A 210 8.46 4.23 9.22
CA SER A 210 9.30 5.29 8.64
C SER A 210 9.15 6.67 9.31
N TYR A 211 8.06 6.91 10.02
CA TYR A 211 7.80 8.13 10.77
C TYR A 211 8.68 8.29 12.04
N ALA A 212 9.29 7.21 12.53
CA ALA A 212 10.13 7.22 13.73
C ALA A 212 11.64 7.23 13.43
N ARG A 213 12.04 7.57 12.21
CA ARG A 213 13.46 7.54 11.78
C ARG A 213 14.35 8.54 12.47
N ASP A 214 13.80 9.64 12.97
CA ASP A 214 14.57 10.70 13.63
C ASP A 214 15.02 10.33 15.04
N GLN A 215 14.63 9.16 15.52
CA GLN A 215 15.05 8.64 16.82
C GLN A 215 16.34 7.81 16.72
N SER A 216 17.04 7.65 17.85
CA SER A 216 18.27 6.88 17.97
C SER A 216 18.10 5.44 17.43
N ILE A 217 18.89 5.08 16.42
CA ILE A 217 18.91 3.76 15.81
C ILE A 217 19.30 2.68 16.83
N VAL A 218 20.28 2.98 17.69
CA VAL A 218 20.79 2.04 18.68
C VAL A 218 19.69 1.68 19.69
N ARG A 219 19.00 2.70 20.24
CA ARG A 219 17.90 2.48 21.18
C ARG A 219 16.76 1.67 20.52
N GLN A 220 16.41 1.97 19.27
CA GLN A 220 15.38 1.25 18.55
C GLN A 220 15.81 -0.19 18.25
N PHE A 221 17.08 -0.43 17.92
CA PHE A 221 17.59 -1.76 17.63
C PHE A 221 17.51 -2.66 18.88
N PHE A 222 18.06 -2.23 20.02
CA PHE A 222 18.00 -3.02 21.24
C PHE A 222 16.57 -3.21 21.75
N GLY A 223 15.71 -2.19 21.62
CA GLY A 223 14.28 -2.33 21.90
C GLY A 223 13.60 -3.38 21.00
N PHE A 224 13.94 -3.41 19.70
CA PHE A 224 13.42 -4.38 18.76
C PHE A 224 13.89 -5.80 19.08
N VAL A 225 15.17 -5.99 19.42
CA VAL A 225 15.72 -7.28 19.88
C VAL A 225 14.98 -7.77 21.13
N ALA A 226 14.83 -6.90 22.15
CA ALA A 226 14.10 -7.25 23.37
C ALA A 226 12.64 -7.64 23.07
N ALA A 227 11.94 -6.90 22.20
CA ALA A 227 10.57 -7.25 21.81
C ALA A 227 10.50 -8.61 21.12
N CYS A 228 11.44 -8.90 20.20
CA CYS A 228 11.50 -10.20 19.52
C CYS A 228 11.75 -11.35 20.52
N SER A 229 12.60 -11.15 21.51
CA SER A 229 12.87 -12.14 22.56
C SER A 229 11.62 -12.40 23.42
N ILE A 230 10.93 -11.36 23.86
CA ILE A 230 9.66 -11.48 24.61
C ILE A 230 8.59 -12.14 23.74
N GLY A 231 8.48 -11.76 22.47
CA GLY A 231 7.54 -12.37 21.53
C GLY A 231 7.79 -13.86 21.30
N ALA A 232 9.06 -14.30 21.33
CA ALA A 232 9.40 -15.72 21.29
C ALA A 232 8.93 -16.45 22.56
N VAL A 233 9.06 -15.83 23.73
CA VAL A 233 8.55 -16.34 25.01
C VAL A 233 7.01 -16.43 24.95
N VAL A 234 6.32 -15.39 24.48
CA VAL A 234 4.86 -15.40 24.30
C VAL A 234 4.43 -16.53 23.34
N ASN A 235 5.11 -16.70 22.22
CA ASN A 235 4.86 -17.79 21.28
C ASN A 235 4.98 -19.15 21.98
N TYR A 236 6.08 -19.38 22.71
CA TYR A 236 6.35 -20.64 23.42
C TYR A 236 5.24 -20.96 24.42
N PHE A 237 4.93 -20.04 25.34
CA PHE A 237 3.92 -20.28 26.36
C PHE A 237 2.50 -20.43 25.78
N THR A 238 2.15 -19.68 24.74
CA THR A 238 0.87 -19.86 24.06
C THR A 238 0.78 -21.22 23.39
N THR A 239 1.84 -21.64 22.71
CA THR A 239 1.89 -22.97 22.07
C THR A 239 1.76 -24.08 23.13
N MET A 240 2.54 -24.00 24.21
CA MET A 240 2.52 -25.03 25.26
C MET A 240 1.20 -25.05 26.04
N GLY A 241 0.60 -23.88 26.32
CA GLY A 241 -0.72 -23.81 26.96
C GLY A 241 -1.83 -24.46 26.12
N LEU A 242 -1.73 -24.39 24.81
CA LEU A 242 -2.68 -25.02 23.88
C LEU A 242 -2.32 -26.47 23.52
N TRP A 243 -1.10 -26.94 23.89
CA TRP A 243 -0.57 -28.23 23.44
C TRP A 243 -1.44 -29.41 23.84
N ASN A 244 -2.01 -29.39 25.03
CA ASN A 244 -2.84 -30.45 25.56
C ASN A 244 -4.35 -30.20 25.36
N VAL A 245 -4.73 -29.00 24.96
CA VAL A 245 -6.13 -28.57 24.76
C VAL A 245 -6.59 -28.90 23.32
N THR A 246 -5.70 -28.71 22.33
CA THR A 246 -6.04 -28.98 20.94
C THR A 246 -5.58 -30.37 20.47
N ARG A 247 -6.43 -31.03 19.67
CA ARG A 247 -6.10 -32.28 19.01
C ARG A 247 -4.96 -32.12 17.99
N TYR A 248 -4.82 -30.92 17.38
CA TYR A 248 -3.85 -30.67 16.34
C TYR A 248 -2.71 -29.77 16.87
N LYS A 249 -1.53 -30.39 17.07
CA LYS A 249 -0.33 -29.68 17.58
C LYS A 249 0.12 -28.53 16.68
N GLN A 250 -0.07 -28.66 15.37
CA GLN A 250 0.21 -27.63 14.38
C GLN A 250 -0.66 -26.38 14.59
N LEU A 251 -1.92 -26.58 15.02
CA LEU A 251 -2.82 -25.46 15.34
C LEU A 251 -2.34 -24.69 16.57
N ALA A 252 -1.89 -25.40 17.62
CA ALA A 252 -1.29 -24.76 18.80
C ALA A 252 -0.07 -23.91 18.42
N ALA A 253 0.83 -24.47 17.59
CA ALA A 253 2.02 -23.75 17.11
C ALA A 253 1.64 -22.52 16.26
N LEU A 254 0.64 -22.64 15.37
CA LEU A 254 0.16 -21.51 14.54
C LEU A 254 -0.39 -20.37 15.41
N VAL A 255 -1.19 -20.69 16.43
CA VAL A 255 -1.74 -19.70 17.36
C VAL A 255 -0.62 -19.04 18.17
N GLY A 256 0.39 -19.83 18.63
CA GLY A 256 1.56 -19.29 19.32
C GLY A 256 2.36 -18.31 18.46
N VAL A 257 2.63 -18.68 17.19
CA VAL A 257 3.30 -17.78 16.23
C VAL A 257 2.49 -16.51 16.00
N ALA A 258 1.18 -16.61 15.86
CA ALA A 258 0.31 -15.43 15.70
C ALA A 258 0.34 -14.52 16.94
N ALA A 259 0.30 -15.10 18.16
CA ALA A 259 0.38 -14.35 19.41
C ALA A 259 1.74 -13.64 19.57
N GLY A 260 2.85 -14.32 19.34
CA GLY A 260 4.20 -13.75 19.38
C GLY A 260 4.41 -12.67 18.33
N THR A 261 3.90 -12.86 17.11
CA THR A 261 3.96 -11.86 16.04
C THR A 261 3.13 -10.63 16.35
N PHE A 262 1.93 -10.80 16.90
CA PHE A 262 1.08 -9.71 17.34
C PHE A 262 1.75 -8.89 18.47
N PHE A 263 2.36 -9.57 19.44
CA PHE A 263 3.14 -8.92 20.50
C PHE A 263 4.30 -8.12 19.92
N ASN A 264 5.10 -8.71 19.01
CA ASN A 264 6.22 -8.04 18.37
C ASN A 264 5.77 -6.80 17.59
N PHE A 265 4.64 -6.89 16.89
CA PHE A 265 4.05 -5.74 16.19
C PHE A 265 3.62 -4.66 17.17
N ALA A 266 2.88 -5.02 18.23
CA ALA A 266 2.38 -4.07 19.22
C ALA A 266 3.54 -3.35 19.94
N ALA A 267 4.55 -4.09 20.41
CA ALA A 267 5.75 -3.54 21.03
C ALA A 267 6.50 -2.62 20.05
N SER A 268 6.67 -3.05 18.80
CA SER A 268 7.31 -2.22 17.77
C SER A 268 6.53 -0.93 17.52
N ARG A 269 5.22 -1.02 17.29
CA ARG A 269 4.36 0.11 16.91
C ARG A 269 4.17 1.13 18.02
N PHE A 270 3.92 0.66 19.24
CA PHE A 270 3.48 1.53 20.34
C PHE A 270 4.58 1.89 21.33
N VAL A 271 5.67 1.14 21.38
CA VAL A 271 6.77 1.36 22.34
C VAL A 271 8.05 1.79 21.61
N ILE A 272 8.55 0.98 20.68
CA ILE A 272 9.89 1.15 20.10
C ILE A 272 9.91 2.29 19.06
N PHE A 273 8.95 2.28 18.16
CA PHE A 273 8.81 3.26 17.07
C PHE A 273 7.74 4.32 17.38
N ARG A 274 7.46 4.58 18.65
CA ARG A 274 6.51 5.60 19.06
C ARG A 274 6.98 6.99 18.62
N THR A 275 6.12 7.77 17.95
CA THR A 275 6.36 9.20 17.73
C THR A 275 6.33 9.92 19.06
N LYS A 276 7.39 10.66 19.42
CA LYS A 276 7.23 11.73 20.41
C LYS A 276 6.28 12.74 19.77
N HIS A 277 5.20 13.09 20.48
CA HIS A 277 4.29 14.14 20.04
C HIS A 277 5.11 15.37 19.65
N VAL A 278 5.18 15.65 18.35
CA VAL A 278 5.52 17.01 17.91
C VAL A 278 4.30 17.83 18.34
N LYS A 279 4.48 18.71 19.35
CA LYS A 279 3.47 19.73 19.65
C LYS A 279 3.15 20.42 18.32
N PRO A 280 1.87 20.63 17.97
CA PRO A 280 1.56 21.50 16.86
C PRO A 280 2.28 22.82 17.11
N GLN A 281 3.14 23.22 16.19
CA GLN A 281 3.69 24.58 16.23
C GLN A 281 2.51 25.55 16.05
N PRO A 282 2.49 26.65 16.81
CA PRO A 282 1.41 27.63 16.83
C PRO A 282 1.15 28.28 15.46
#